data_01b68bd976f07ee444ddde8e3f95636d
#
_entry.id   01b68bd976f07ee444ddde8e3f95636d
#
_cell.length_a   1.000
_cell.length_b   1.000
_cell.length_c   1.000
_cell.angle_alpha   90.00
_cell.angle_beta   90.00
_cell.angle_gamma   90.00
#
_symmetry.space_group_name_H-M   'P 1'
#
loop_
_entity.id
_entity.type
_entity.pdbx_description
1 polymer ?
#
loop_
_entity_poly.entity_id
_entity_poly.type
_entity_poly.pdbx_seq_one_letter_code
_entity_poly.pdbx_strand_id
1 'polypeptide(L)'
;MQRRTYLKTMLAGAGASALAPAAPAEHPIQLLVDLSVDPAREQEMLHNFHTVFRPAASKQPGFIDVKMLKLRSALQGSAPPGANYRFELTFASEELRKKWVATDTHQEVWPTIEKTLKSKDYIVLLYDVA
;
A
#
# COMPACT_ATOMS: atom_id res chain seq x y z
N MET A 1 34.33 8.28 -22.64
CA MET A 1 34.43 7.62 -23.14
C MET A 1 33.80 7.21 -23.24
N GLN A 2 33.62 7.43 -22.96
CA GLN A 2 33.48 6.76 -23.36
C GLN A 2 32.89 6.41 -23.49
N ARG A 3 33.29 6.91 -23.31
CA ARG A 3 33.21 6.35 -23.95
C ARG A 3 32.73 5.74 -24.06
N ARG A 4 32.88 6.01 -23.79
CA ARG A 4 32.78 5.22 -24.39
C ARG A 4 32.21 4.62 -24.23
N THR A 5 32.37 4.86 -24.10
CA THR A 5 32.21 4.05 -24.50
C THR A 5 31.33 3.60 -24.50
N TYR A 6 31.32 3.69 -24.53
CA TYR A 6 30.92 2.92 -25.06
C TYR A 6 30.16 2.38 -25.10
N LEU A 7 30.29 2.80 -24.57
CA LEU A 7 30.16 2.04 -25.24
C LEU A 7 29.73 1.39 -25.33
N LYS A 8 29.81 1.48 -24.84
CA LYS A 8 29.80 0.68 -25.26
C LYS A 8 29.18 -0.03 -25.14
N THR A 9 29.39 0.34 -24.95
CA THR A 9 29.19 -0.51 -25.21
C THR A 9 28.35 -1.07 -25.18
N MET A 10 28.45 -0.95 -25.16
CA MET A 10 28.11 -1.70 -25.43
C MET A 10 27.47 -2.31 -25.62
N LEU A 11 27.61 -2.27 -25.55
CA LEU A 11 27.39 -3.09 -26.04
C LEU A 11 26.94 -3.84 -26.14
N ALA A 12 27.12 -3.77 -26.04
CA ALA A 12 26.89 -4.58 -26.19
C ALA A 12 26.36 -5.19 -26.12
N GLY A 13 26.37 -5.20 -25.96
CA GLY A 13 26.01 -5.81 -25.84
C GLY A 13 25.24 -6.29 -25.76
N ALA A 14 25.32 -6.21 -25.83
CA ALA A 14 24.66 -6.67 -25.73
C ALA A 14 23.91 -7.21 -25.61
N GLY A 15 23.97 -7.35 -25.56
CA GLY A 15 23.39 -7.76 -25.32
C GLY A 15 22.71 -8.21 -24.88
N ALA A 16 22.87 -8.22 -24.72
CA ALA A 16 22.34 -8.57 -24.20
C ALA A 16 21.63 -8.67 -23.75
N SER A 17 21.67 -8.33 -23.51
CA SER A 17 21.04 -8.23 -23.01
C SER A 17 20.11 -8.31 -22.75
N ALA A 18 20.08 -7.86 -22.81
CA ALA A 18 19.26 -7.80 -22.50
C ALA A 18 18.42 -8.44 -22.32
N LEU A 19 18.37 -8.81 -22.32
CA LEU A 19 17.63 -9.48 -21.94
C LEU A 19 17.36 -9.78 -20.95
N ALA A 20 17.71 -9.17 -20.77
CA ALA A 20 17.77 -9.30 -19.58
C ALA A 20 16.65 -9.76 -19.01
N PRO A 21 16.74 -10.56 -18.59
CA PRO A 21 15.76 -10.91 -18.02
C PRO A 21 15.33 -10.16 -17.29
N ALA A 22 14.99 -9.94 -17.77
CA ALA A 22 14.13 -9.16 -17.21
C ALA A 22 13.87 -9.49 -15.83
N ALA A 23 14.16 -8.59 -15.04
CA ALA A 23 13.53 -8.52 -13.77
C ALA A 23 12.06 -8.72 -14.01
N PRO A 24 11.39 -9.52 -13.22
CA PRO A 24 9.95 -9.62 -13.31
C PRO A 24 9.40 -8.21 -13.28
N ALA A 25 8.52 -7.91 -14.18
CA ALA A 25 7.84 -6.65 -14.16
C ALA A 25 7.21 -6.48 -12.80
N GLU A 26 7.38 -5.31 -12.20
CA GLU A 26 6.69 -5.00 -10.97
C GLU A 26 5.20 -5.02 -11.25
N HIS A 27 4.48 -5.69 -10.39
CA HIS A 27 3.03 -5.69 -10.45
C HIS A 27 2.51 -4.85 -9.31
N PRO A 28 1.63 -3.88 -9.59
CA PRO A 28 0.97 -3.16 -8.50
C PRO A 28 0.21 -4.14 -7.63
N ILE A 29 0.24 -3.88 -6.34
CA ILE A 29 -0.52 -4.67 -5.37
C ILE A 29 -1.47 -3.76 -4.63
N GLN A 30 -2.53 -4.34 -4.10
CA GLN A 30 -3.49 -3.62 -3.29
C GLN A 30 -3.75 -4.38 -2.01
N LEU A 31 -3.59 -3.68 -0.90
CA LEU A 31 -3.87 -4.21 0.43
C LEU A 31 -5.24 -3.73 0.85
N LEU A 32 -6.11 -4.65 1.23
CA LEU A 32 -7.45 -4.34 1.71
C LEU A 32 -7.55 -4.73 3.18
N VAL A 33 -8.00 -3.80 4.01
CA VAL A 33 -8.16 -4.05 5.44
C VAL A 33 -9.57 -3.67 5.84
N ASP A 34 -10.35 -4.65 6.29
CA ASP A 34 -11.71 -4.38 6.77
C ASP A 34 -11.65 -4.07 8.26
N LEU A 35 -12.09 -2.87 8.61
CA LEU A 35 -11.93 -2.31 9.93
C LEU A 35 -13.27 -2.16 10.65
N SER A 36 -13.26 -2.40 11.96
CA SER A 36 -14.38 -2.09 12.84
C SER A 36 -14.01 -0.85 13.66
N VAL A 37 -14.28 0.32 13.11
CA VAL A 37 -13.97 1.59 13.77
C VAL A 37 -15.02 1.86 14.83
N ASP A 38 -14.57 2.23 16.04
CA ASP A 38 -15.48 2.62 17.12
C ASP A 38 -16.24 3.87 16.67
N PRO A 39 -17.58 3.82 16.63
CA PRO A 39 -18.36 4.98 16.20
C PRO A 39 -18.08 6.23 17.01
N ALA A 40 -17.75 6.09 18.29
CA ALA A 40 -17.42 7.23 19.14
C ALA A 40 -16.06 7.86 18.78
N ARG A 41 -15.25 7.14 17.99
CA ARG A 41 -13.91 7.58 17.59
C ARG A 41 -13.77 7.75 16.09
N GLU A 42 -14.89 7.75 15.38
CA GLU A 42 -14.88 7.84 13.92
C GLU A 42 -14.21 9.12 13.43
N GLN A 43 -14.53 10.25 14.03
CA GLN A 43 -13.93 11.52 13.62
C GLN A 43 -12.44 11.58 13.92
N GLU A 44 -12.01 10.99 15.02
CA GLU A 44 -10.59 10.87 15.34
C GLU A 44 -9.88 10.03 14.29
N MET A 45 -10.47 8.90 13.90
CA MET A 45 -9.91 8.02 12.88
C MET A 45 -9.73 8.76 11.56
N LEU A 46 -10.78 9.47 11.11
CA LEU A 46 -10.72 10.20 9.85
C LEU A 46 -9.68 11.32 9.90
N HIS A 47 -9.62 12.05 11.01
CA HIS A 47 -8.63 13.08 11.20
C HIS A 47 -7.21 12.50 11.12
N ASN A 48 -6.96 11.41 11.83
CA ASN A 48 -5.65 10.76 11.83
C ASN A 48 -5.30 10.20 10.45
N PHE A 49 -6.28 9.64 9.75
CA PHE A 49 -6.05 9.14 8.41
C PHE A 49 -5.62 10.26 7.47
N HIS A 50 -6.36 11.35 7.45
CA HIS A 50 -6.10 12.43 6.49
C HIS A 50 -4.87 13.27 6.84
N THR A 51 -4.58 13.47 8.12
CA THR A 51 -3.52 14.39 8.55
C THR A 51 -2.23 13.70 8.97
N VAL A 52 -2.27 12.42 9.31
CA VAL A 52 -1.11 11.69 9.80
C VAL A 52 -0.73 10.55 8.87
N PHE A 53 -1.64 9.61 8.65
CA PHE A 53 -1.32 8.40 7.90
C PHE A 53 -1.09 8.68 6.41
N ARG A 54 -2.06 9.28 5.75
CA ARG A 54 -2.00 9.49 4.32
C ARG A 54 -0.79 10.33 3.89
N PRO A 55 -0.48 11.46 4.56
CA PRO A 55 0.71 12.23 4.18
C PRO A 55 2.00 11.44 4.34
N ALA A 56 2.11 10.63 5.40
CA ALA A 56 3.31 9.82 5.63
C ALA A 56 3.46 8.73 4.57
N ALA A 57 2.38 8.02 4.26
CA ALA A 57 2.40 6.96 3.26
C ALA A 57 2.70 7.51 1.88
N SER A 58 2.16 8.67 1.53
CA SER A 58 2.29 9.24 0.20
C SER A 58 3.73 9.62 -0.15
N LYS A 59 4.60 9.72 0.82
CA LYS A 59 6.02 10.05 0.60
C LYS A 59 6.88 8.82 0.37
N GLN A 60 6.32 7.63 0.47
CA GLN A 60 7.10 6.40 0.42
C GLN A 60 7.37 5.97 -1.03
N PRO A 61 8.57 5.42 -1.30
CA PRO A 61 8.86 4.88 -2.63
C PRO A 61 7.85 3.80 -3.01
N GLY A 62 7.27 3.94 -4.19
CA GLY A 62 6.30 2.96 -4.71
C GLY A 62 4.87 3.22 -4.31
N PHE A 63 4.59 4.22 -3.49
CA PHE A 63 3.22 4.57 -3.14
C PHE A 63 2.44 4.99 -4.39
N ILE A 64 1.23 4.46 -4.54
CA ILE A 64 0.33 4.85 -5.64
C ILE A 64 -0.89 5.57 -5.08
N ASP A 65 -1.59 4.96 -4.12
CA ASP A 65 -2.79 5.57 -3.55
C ASP A 65 -3.16 4.91 -2.23
N VAL A 66 -3.92 5.63 -1.40
CA VAL A 66 -4.50 5.09 -0.19
C VAL A 66 -5.87 5.72 0.03
N LYS A 67 -6.84 4.89 0.39
CA LYS A 67 -8.23 5.31 0.60
C LYS A 67 -8.78 4.71 1.87
N MET A 68 -9.66 5.47 2.51
CA MET A 68 -10.46 4.97 3.63
C MET A 68 -11.91 5.06 3.21
N LEU A 69 -12.56 3.90 3.06
CA LEU A 69 -13.92 3.81 2.52
C LEU A 69 -14.88 3.45 3.64
N LYS A 70 -15.94 4.23 3.78
CA LYS A 70 -17.00 3.93 4.74
C LYS A 70 -18.03 3.03 4.08
N LEU A 71 -18.35 1.92 4.73
CA LEU A 71 -19.38 1.01 4.22
C LEU A 71 -20.73 1.71 4.22
N ARG A 72 -21.38 1.75 3.06
CA ARG A 72 -22.72 2.32 2.95
C ARG A 72 -23.77 1.22 3.05
N SER A 73 -23.65 0.20 2.25
CA SER A 73 -24.61 -0.91 2.25
C SER A 73 -24.03 -2.11 1.49
N ALA A 74 -24.51 -3.29 1.82
CA ALA A 74 -24.22 -4.49 1.03
C ALA A 74 -25.35 -4.64 0.02
N LEU A 75 -25.03 -4.40 -1.25
CA LEU A 75 -26.04 -4.50 -2.31
C LEU A 75 -26.37 -5.96 -2.61
N GLN A 76 -25.45 -6.87 -2.31
CA GLN A 76 -25.64 -8.29 -2.47
C GLN A 76 -24.70 -8.99 -1.50
N GLY A 77 -25.19 -10.06 -0.85
CA GLY A 77 -24.41 -10.76 0.16
C GLY A 77 -24.27 -9.95 1.44
N SER A 78 -23.22 -10.19 2.19
CA SER A 78 -23.01 -9.50 3.45
C SER A 78 -21.57 -9.03 3.57
N ALA A 79 -21.39 -7.88 4.25
CA ALA A 79 -20.07 -7.37 4.59
C ALA A 79 -19.45 -8.23 5.71
N PRO A 80 -18.12 -8.19 5.88
CA PRO A 80 -17.49 -8.86 7.02
C PRO A 80 -18.13 -8.39 8.33
N PRO A 81 -18.41 -9.31 9.26
CA PRO A 81 -19.08 -8.96 10.51
C PRO A 81 -18.38 -7.82 11.25
N GLY A 82 -19.14 -6.81 11.62
CA GLY A 82 -18.64 -5.68 12.40
C GLY A 82 -17.84 -4.66 11.61
N ALA A 83 -17.48 -4.94 10.37
CA ALA A 83 -16.70 -4.01 9.57
C ALA A 83 -17.57 -2.83 9.12
N ASN A 84 -17.08 -1.61 9.35
CA ASN A 84 -17.76 -0.40 8.90
C ASN A 84 -16.88 0.47 8.01
N TYR A 85 -15.60 0.15 7.91
CA TYR A 85 -14.67 0.84 7.04
C TYR A 85 -13.77 -0.16 6.31
N ARG A 86 -13.30 0.25 5.13
CA ARG A 86 -12.29 -0.49 4.39
C ARG A 86 -11.13 0.45 4.07
N PHE A 87 -9.94 0.02 4.44
CA PHE A 87 -8.70 0.70 4.10
C PHE A 87 -8.14 0.03 2.85
N GLU A 88 -7.81 0.82 1.82
CA GLU A 88 -7.23 0.31 0.59
C GLU A 88 -5.93 1.03 0.30
N LEU A 89 -4.85 0.27 0.19
CA LEU A 89 -3.51 0.81 -0.05
C LEU A 89 -2.95 0.17 -1.31
N THR A 90 -2.50 1.00 -2.25
CA THR A 90 -1.91 0.53 -3.50
C THR A 90 -0.45 0.94 -3.58
N PHE A 91 0.42 -0.03 -3.83
CA PHE A 91 1.86 0.19 -4.03
C PHE A 91 2.28 -0.42 -5.37
N ALA A 92 3.38 0.08 -5.92
CA ALA A 92 3.90 -0.40 -7.19
C ALA A 92 4.36 -1.86 -7.12
N SER A 93 4.74 -2.35 -5.93
CA SER A 93 5.13 -3.74 -5.74
C SER A 93 4.99 -4.13 -4.28
N GLU A 94 4.91 -5.44 -4.04
CA GLU A 94 4.86 -5.99 -2.69
C GLU A 94 6.17 -5.72 -1.92
N GLU A 95 7.29 -5.73 -2.64
CA GLU A 95 8.57 -5.44 -1.99
C GLU A 95 8.62 -4.04 -1.41
N LEU A 96 8.12 -3.07 -2.18
CA LEU A 96 8.10 -1.69 -1.71
C LEU A 96 7.11 -1.50 -0.56
N ARG A 97 5.97 -2.22 -0.60
CA ARG A 97 5.02 -2.19 0.52
C ARG A 97 5.67 -2.73 1.80
N LYS A 98 6.41 -3.84 1.69
CA LYS A 98 7.09 -4.41 2.85
C LYS A 98 8.12 -3.43 3.44
N LYS A 99 8.83 -2.72 2.57
CA LYS A 99 9.77 -1.71 3.04
C LYS A 99 9.06 -0.60 3.80
N TRP A 100 7.90 -0.18 3.30
CA TRP A 100 7.08 0.82 3.99
C TRP A 100 6.71 0.35 5.40
N VAL A 101 6.21 -0.88 5.51
CA VAL A 101 5.78 -1.43 6.80
C VAL A 101 6.95 -1.52 7.78
N ALA A 102 8.16 -1.75 7.28
CA ALA A 102 9.34 -1.88 8.11
C ALA A 102 9.91 -0.54 8.59
N THR A 103 9.40 0.59 8.09
CA THR A 103 9.92 1.90 8.51
C THR A 103 9.45 2.29 9.91
N ASP A 104 10.24 3.11 10.58
CA ASP A 104 9.83 3.71 11.85
C ASP A 104 8.57 4.53 11.67
N THR A 105 8.44 5.21 10.54
CA THR A 105 7.27 6.03 10.24
C THR A 105 5.99 5.21 10.27
N HIS A 106 5.98 4.02 9.64
CA HIS A 106 4.79 3.15 9.67
C HIS A 106 4.47 2.74 11.09
N GLN A 107 5.49 2.40 11.88
CA GLN A 107 5.31 1.98 13.26
C GLN A 107 4.69 3.10 14.12
N GLU A 108 4.81 4.34 13.68
CA GLU A 108 4.24 5.48 14.38
C GLU A 108 2.84 5.84 13.87
N VAL A 109 2.61 5.75 12.55
CA VAL A 109 1.37 6.26 11.98
C VAL A 109 0.23 5.25 11.97
N TRP A 110 0.51 3.95 11.80
CA TRP A 110 -0.56 2.96 11.82
C TRP A 110 -1.28 2.89 13.17
N PRO A 111 -0.58 2.94 14.32
CA PRO A 111 -1.27 2.94 15.60
C PRO A 111 -2.27 4.09 15.78
N THR A 112 -2.11 5.21 15.07
CA THR A 112 -3.10 6.31 15.16
C THR A 112 -4.45 5.91 14.57
N ILE A 113 -4.46 4.94 13.66
CA ILE A 113 -5.69 4.35 13.12
C ILE A 113 -6.13 3.21 14.03
N GLU A 114 -5.20 2.30 14.33
CA GLU A 114 -5.53 1.07 15.06
C GLU A 114 -6.15 1.35 16.43
N LYS A 115 -5.70 2.40 17.12
CA LYS A 115 -6.25 2.73 18.44
C LYS A 115 -7.71 3.16 18.41
N THR A 116 -8.26 3.46 17.23
CA THR A 116 -9.67 3.86 17.09
C THR A 116 -10.59 2.69 16.81
N LEU A 117 -10.03 1.48 16.69
CA LEU A 117 -10.78 0.29 16.34
C LEU A 117 -11.36 -0.37 17.57
N LYS A 118 -12.53 -1.00 17.41
CA LYS A 118 -13.15 -1.78 18.48
C LYS A 118 -12.41 -3.09 18.70
N SER A 119 -11.73 -3.59 17.67
CA SER A 119 -11.03 -4.87 17.71
C SER A 119 -9.81 -4.79 16.81
N LYS A 120 -8.76 -5.51 17.19
CA LYS A 120 -7.57 -5.69 16.36
C LYS A 120 -7.66 -6.94 15.50
N ASP A 121 -8.80 -7.64 15.52
CA ASP A 121 -9.04 -8.84 14.72
C ASP A 121 -9.60 -8.44 13.35
N TYR A 122 -8.91 -7.56 12.65
CA TYR A 122 -9.36 -7.13 11.33
C TYR A 122 -8.75 -8.03 10.25
N ILE A 123 -9.48 -8.13 9.13
CA ILE A 123 -9.07 -8.95 8.00
C ILE A 123 -8.15 -8.12 7.12
N VAL A 124 -7.00 -8.71 6.76
CA VAL A 124 -6.03 -8.07 5.87
C VAL A 124 -5.84 -8.98 4.67
N LEU A 125 -6.15 -8.47 3.49
CA LEU A 125 -6.04 -9.23 2.24
C LEU A 125 -5.11 -8.50 1.28
N LEU A 126 -4.25 -9.26 0.62
CA LEU A 126 -3.33 -8.72 -0.37
C LEU A 126 -3.76 -9.22 -1.76
N TYR A 127 -3.92 -8.29 -2.69
CA TYR A 127 -4.32 -8.59 -4.06
C TYR A 127 -3.26 -8.12 -5.04
N ASP A 128 -3.09 -8.86 -6.11
CA ASP A 128 -2.36 -8.37 -7.27
C ASP A 128 -3.33 -7.61 -8.16
N VAL A 129 -2.91 -6.44 -8.63
CA VAL A 129 -3.71 -5.71 -9.60
C VAL A 129 -3.48 -6.35 -10.96
N ALA A 130 -4.52 -6.98 -11.49
CA ALA A 130 -4.42 -7.75 -12.74
C ALA A 130 -4.36 -6.84 -13.98
#